data_bd7254d4bf5d726d055520103962adb6
#
_entry.id   bd7254d4bf5d726d055520103962adb6
#
_cell.length_a   1.000
_cell.length_b   1.000
_cell.length_c   1.000
_cell.angle_alpha   90.00
_cell.angle_beta   90.00
_cell.angle_gamma   90.00
#
_symmetry.space_group_name_H-M   'P 1'
#
loop_
_entity.id
_entity.type
_entity.pdbx_description
1 polymer ?
#
loop_
_entity_poly.entity_id
_entity_poly.type
_entity_poly.pdbx_seq_one_letter_code
_entity_poly.pdbx_strand_id
1 'polypeptide(L)'
;MAHPNPASTPAPLYLTGNKDGLRDFLNKFDVFLFDCDGVLWSGDHIFPGTVETLELLRKNGKQVVFVTNNSTKSRADYCKKLQSLGIPSTVEEVFSSSYSASIYISRILDLPKDKKKVFVIGETGIEQELRAENVPFIGGTDPAYRRDIQPQDYKLIAEGDSSMLDSEVGVVLVGLDFHLNYLKLALAFHYIKRGAVFLATNIDSTLPNSGTLFPGAGSMSAPLIMMLGSEPTSLGKPSQAMMDAIEGKFRFDRSRACMVGTGKLGGTLGVLTGVSSKDDFVSGAVRPHAYLDKLSDLLESGL
;
A
#
# COMPACT_ATOMS: atom_id res chain seq x y z
N MET A 1 -4.32 0.88 -25.78
CA MET A 1 -5.60 0.25 -25.39
C MET A 1 -6.57 1.39 -25.09
N ALA A 2 -7.77 1.37 -25.72
CA ALA A 2 -8.74 2.45 -25.54
C ALA A 2 -9.24 2.47 -24.10
N HIS A 3 -9.19 3.61 -23.42
CA HIS A 3 -9.83 3.79 -22.13
C HIS A 3 -11.34 3.56 -22.29
N PRO A 4 -12.00 2.78 -21.43
CA PRO A 4 -13.45 2.61 -21.50
C PRO A 4 -14.11 3.97 -21.34
N ASN A 5 -15.10 4.23 -22.19
CA ASN A 5 -15.87 5.47 -22.21
C ASN A 5 -16.55 5.67 -20.85
N PRO A 6 -16.31 6.76 -20.12
CA PRO A 6 -16.86 6.98 -18.76
C PRO A 6 -18.40 7.02 -18.71
N ALA A 7 -19.07 7.12 -19.86
CA ALA A 7 -20.53 7.14 -19.95
C ALA A 7 -21.22 5.77 -19.76
N SER A 8 -20.49 4.66 -19.62
CA SER A 8 -21.07 3.29 -19.51
C SER A 8 -21.09 2.72 -18.08
N THR A 9 -20.48 3.38 -17.10
CA THR A 9 -20.48 2.89 -15.72
C THR A 9 -21.73 3.42 -15.00
N PRO A 10 -22.57 2.55 -14.39
CA PRO A 10 -23.73 2.99 -13.62
C PRO A 10 -23.33 4.00 -12.54
N ALA A 11 -24.22 4.92 -12.21
CA ALA A 11 -24.03 5.81 -11.09
C ALA A 11 -23.89 5.00 -9.79
N PRO A 12 -22.97 5.36 -8.88
CA PRO A 12 -22.81 4.67 -7.63
C PRO A 12 -24.05 4.77 -6.74
N LEU A 13 -24.37 3.69 -6.03
CA LEU A 13 -25.50 3.65 -5.13
C LEU A 13 -25.18 4.42 -3.84
N TYR A 14 -26.00 5.40 -3.49
CA TYR A 14 -25.93 6.04 -2.18
C TYR A 14 -26.72 5.21 -1.18
N LEU A 15 -26.06 4.71 -0.12
CA LEU A 15 -26.66 3.73 0.79
C LEU A 15 -26.93 4.26 2.21
N THR A 16 -26.41 5.43 2.61
CA THR A 16 -26.70 6.01 3.93
C THR A 16 -28.21 6.20 4.12
N GLY A 17 -28.76 5.67 5.23
CA GLY A 17 -30.19 5.71 5.53
C GLY A 17 -31.06 4.70 4.74
N ASN A 18 -30.48 3.89 3.85
CA ASN A 18 -31.19 2.88 3.07
C ASN A 18 -30.95 1.47 3.65
N LYS A 19 -31.71 1.10 4.68
CA LYS A 19 -31.54 -0.16 5.43
C LYS A 19 -31.53 -1.41 4.54
N ASP A 20 -32.46 -1.51 3.61
CA ASP A 20 -32.58 -2.69 2.73
C ASP A 20 -31.44 -2.70 1.71
N GLY A 21 -31.07 -1.55 1.13
CA GLY A 21 -29.92 -1.41 0.25
C GLY A 21 -28.60 -1.77 0.93
N LEU A 22 -28.41 -1.39 2.20
CA LEU A 22 -27.24 -1.76 3.02
C LEU A 22 -27.18 -3.27 3.22
N ARG A 23 -28.28 -3.89 3.60
CA ARG A 23 -28.36 -5.35 3.81
C ARG A 23 -28.08 -6.11 2.52
N ASP A 24 -28.71 -5.72 1.43
CA ASP A 24 -28.50 -6.32 0.11
C ASP A 24 -27.06 -6.18 -0.36
N PHE A 25 -26.43 -5.01 -0.12
CA PHE A 25 -25.03 -4.78 -0.44
C PHE A 25 -24.12 -5.70 0.37
N LEU A 26 -24.28 -5.78 1.70
CA LEU A 26 -23.46 -6.61 2.58
C LEU A 26 -23.59 -8.11 2.26
N ASN A 27 -24.77 -8.57 1.85
CA ASN A 27 -25.02 -9.98 1.50
C ASN A 27 -24.34 -10.42 0.18
N LYS A 28 -23.92 -9.46 -0.66
CA LYS A 28 -23.19 -9.76 -1.91
C LYS A 28 -21.76 -10.21 -1.66
N PHE A 29 -21.17 -9.85 -0.52
CA PHE A 29 -19.74 -10.04 -0.28
C PHE A 29 -19.47 -10.89 0.95
N ASP A 30 -18.42 -11.70 0.89
CA ASP A 30 -17.94 -12.54 1.99
C ASP A 30 -16.69 -11.96 2.63
N VAL A 31 -15.92 -11.17 1.85
CA VAL A 31 -14.64 -10.57 2.26
C VAL A 31 -14.70 -9.05 2.11
N PHE A 32 -14.34 -8.35 3.16
CA PHE A 32 -14.21 -6.90 3.18
C PHE A 32 -12.75 -6.49 3.40
N LEU A 33 -12.16 -5.84 2.41
CA LEU A 33 -10.82 -5.27 2.46
C LEU A 33 -10.94 -3.79 2.82
N PHE A 34 -10.38 -3.41 3.95
CA PHE A 34 -10.48 -2.03 4.43
C PHE A 34 -9.18 -1.27 4.15
N ASP A 35 -9.31 -0.15 3.46
CA ASP A 35 -8.30 0.89 3.59
C ASP A 35 -8.30 1.40 5.04
N CYS A 36 -7.17 1.89 5.49
CA CYS A 36 -7.02 2.28 6.88
C CYS A 36 -7.24 3.79 7.05
N ASP A 37 -6.35 4.58 6.46
CA ASP A 37 -6.37 6.04 6.60
C ASP A 37 -7.55 6.65 5.82
N GLY A 38 -8.37 7.47 6.48
CA GLY A 38 -9.58 8.07 5.92
C GLY A 38 -10.80 7.15 5.89
N VAL A 39 -10.67 5.87 6.25
CA VAL A 39 -11.77 4.88 6.31
C VAL A 39 -12.03 4.45 7.74
N LEU A 40 -11.00 4.01 8.47
CA LEU A 40 -11.08 3.55 9.85
C LEU A 40 -10.70 4.65 10.85
N TRP A 41 -9.77 5.52 10.46
CA TRP A 41 -9.26 6.62 11.29
C TRP A 41 -8.73 7.78 10.44
N SER A 42 -8.49 8.91 11.10
CA SER A 42 -7.69 10.03 10.60
C SER A 42 -6.59 10.35 11.61
N GLY A 43 -5.32 10.22 11.19
CA GLY A 43 -4.18 10.31 12.11
C GLY A 43 -4.24 9.25 13.20
N ASP A 44 -4.39 9.67 14.46
CA ASP A 44 -4.53 8.78 15.63
C ASP A 44 -5.97 8.74 16.18
N HIS A 45 -6.95 9.28 15.44
CA HIS A 45 -8.35 9.33 15.86
C HIS A 45 -9.18 8.34 15.06
N ILE A 46 -9.69 7.30 15.73
CA ILE A 46 -10.63 6.34 15.14
C ILE A 46 -11.97 7.03 14.85
N PHE A 47 -12.57 6.72 13.72
CA PHE A 47 -13.92 7.22 13.43
C PHE A 47 -14.98 6.51 14.28
N PRO A 48 -15.98 7.26 14.79
CA PRO A 48 -17.06 6.67 15.61
C PRO A 48 -17.78 5.54 14.90
N GLY A 49 -18.04 4.44 15.62
CA GLY A 49 -18.73 3.26 15.12
C GLY A 49 -17.89 2.31 14.26
N THR A 50 -16.57 2.59 14.10
CA THR A 50 -15.67 1.71 13.34
C THR A 50 -15.55 0.33 13.97
N VAL A 51 -15.30 0.24 15.29
CA VAL A 51 -15.14 -1.04 16.00
C VAL A 51 -16.42 -1.86 15.89
N GLU A 52 -17.56 -1.24 16.17
CA GLU A 52 -18.88 -1.87 16.13
C GLU A 52 -19.22 -2.37 14.71
N THR A 53 -18.82 -1.62 13.68
CA THR A 53 -19.03 -2.05 12.28
C THR A 53 -18.19 -3.27 11.93
N LEU A 54 -16.92 -3.30 12.33
CA LEU A 54 -16.05 -4.45 12.10
C LEU A 54 -16.54 -5.68 12.87
N GLU A 55 -17.03 -5.50 14.10
CA GLU A 55 -17.66 -6.57 14.87
C GLU A 55 -18.94 -7.09 14.22
N LEU A 56 -19.80 -6.20 13.71
CA LEU A 56 -21.00 -6.59 12.97
C LEU A 56 -20.64 -7.50 11.79
N LEU A 57 -19.67 -7.11 10.98
CA LEU A 57 -19.22 -7.91 9.84
C LEU A 57 -18.73 -9.29 10.29
N ARG A 58 -17.85 -9.35 11.29
CA ARG A 58 -17.32 -10.61 11.82
C ARG A 58 -18.39 -11.52 12.41
N LYS A 59 -19.36 -10.97 13.16
CA LYS A 59 -20.52 -11.71 13.70
C LYS A 59 -21.38 -12.31 12.57
N ASN A 60 -21.44 -11.66 11.42
CA ASN A 60 -22.14 -12.15 10.23
C ASN A 60 -21.24 -13.02 9.32
N GLY A 61 -20.15 -13.56 9.85
CA GLY A 61 -19.27 -14.47 9.13
C GLY A 61 -18.47 -13.84 8.00
N LYS A 62 -18.37 -12.50 7.95
CA LYS A 62 -17.57 -11.82 6.93
C LYS A 62 -16.10 -11.78 7.33
N GLN A 63 -15.22 -12.09 6.38
CA GLN A 63 -13.78 -11.94 6.57
C GLN A 63 -13.39 -10.46 6.47
N VAL A 64 -12.58 -9.99 7.42
CA VAL A 64 -12.07 -8.61 7.45
C VAL A 64 -10.57 -8.64 7.17
N VAL A 65 -10.10 -7.80 6.25
CA VAL A 65 -8.69 -7.65 5.90
C VAL A 65 -8.35 -6.16 5.88
N PHE A 66 -7.26 -5.77 6.54
CA PHE A 66 -6.76 -4.40 6.56
C PHE A 66 -5.69 -4.21 5.50
N VAL A 67 -5.92 -3.35 4.52
CA VAL A 67 -5.03 -3.15 3.37
C VAL A 67 -4.51 -1.72 3.33
N THR A 68 -3.21 -1.54 3.41
CA THR A 68 -2.60 -0.21 3.48
C THR A 68 -1.43 -0.04 2.51
N ASN A 69 -1.30 1.16 1.90
CA ASN A 69 -0.12 1.57 1.13
C ASN A 69 1.04 2.06 2.01
N ASN A 70 0.80 2.27 3.30
CA ASN A 70 1.86 2.71 4.19
C ASN A 70 2.91 1.61 4.37
N SER A 71 4.14 1.89 3.95
CA SER A 71 5.29 0.99 4.04
C SER A 71 6.24 1.30 5.20
N THR A 72 5.97 2.36 5.99
CA THR A 72 6.85 2.75 7.10
C THR A 72 6.75 1.83 8.30
N LYS A 73 5.64 1.07 8.41
CA LYS A 73 5.37 0.11 9.48
C LYS A 73 5.22 -1.30 8.92
N SER A 74 5.66 -2.29 9.68
CA SER A 74 5.39 -3.69 9.39
C SER A 74 3.94 -4.06 9.71
N ARG A 75 3.49 -5.24 9.25
CA ARG A 75 2.18 -5.80 9.64
C ARG A 75 2.03 -5.93 11.15
N ALA A 76 3.11 -6.33 11.85
CA ALA A 76 3.11 -6.44 13.31
C ALA A 76 2.89 -5.09 13.98
N ASP A 77 3.53 -4.02 13.50
CA ASP A 77 3.36 -2.68 14.05
C ASP A 77 2.00 -2.08 13.68
N TYR A 78 1.47 -2.41 12.49
CA TYR A 78 0.09 -2.07 12.13
C TYR A 78 -0.94 -2.76 13.03
N CYS A 79 -0.75 -4.05 13.31
CA CYS A 79 -1.60 -4.80 14.23
C CYS A 79 -1.61 -4.15 15.64
N LYS A 80 -0.44 -3.73 16.16
CA LYS A 80 -0.36 -2.98 17.42
C LYS A 80 -1.13 -1.65 17.34
N LYS A 81 -1.01 -0.90 16.22
CA LYS A 81 -1.77 0.32 16.02
C LYS A 81 -3.28 0.06 16.03
N LEU A 82 -3.76 -0.94 15.30
CA LEU A 82 -5.17 -1.35 15.29
C LEU A 82 -5.66 -1.66 16.70
N GLN A 83 -4.91 -2.48 17.45
CA GLN A 83 -5.24 -2.84 18.83
C GLN A 83 -5.24 -1.63 19.78
N SER A 84 -4.29 -0.70 19.63
CA SER A 84 -4.25 0.53 20.44
C SER A 84 -5.43 1.46 20.16
N LEU A 85 -6.05 1.37 18.98
CA LEU A 85 -7.28 2.07 18.60
C LEU A 85 -8.55 1.29 18.99
N GLY A 86 -8.43 0.17 19.71
CA GLY A 86 -9.54 -0.66 20.15
C GLY A 86 -10.07 -1.61 19.07
N ILE A 87 -9.38 -1.78 17.94
CA ILE A 87 -9.75 -2.71 16.87
C ILE A 87 -9.08 -4.06 17.11
N PRO A 88 -9.81 -5.13 17.50
CA PRO A 88 -9.26 -6.48 17.61
C PRO A 88 -8.72 -6.93 16.24
N SER A 89 -7.46 -7.30 16.19
CA SER A 89 -6.81 -7.70 14.94
C SER A 89 -5.64 -8.65 15.17
N THR A 90 -5.33 -9.44 14.16
CA THR A 90 -4.16 -10.30 14.08
C THR A 90 -3.24 -9.83 12.96
N VAL A 91 -1.95 -10.19 13.04
CA VAL A 91 -0.97 -9.86 11.98
C VAL A 91 -1.40 -10.45 10.63
N GLU A 92 -2.10 -11.59 10.66
CA GLU A 92 -2.57 -12.26 9.44
C GLU A 92 -3.67 -11.49 8.71
N GLU A 93 -4.45 -10.67 9.41
CA GLU A 93 -5.49 -9.82 8.81
C GLU A 93 -4.91 -8.54 8.17
N VAL A 94 -3.63 -8.24 8.37
CA VAL A 94 -2.98 -7.03 7.82
C VAL A 94 -2.23 -7.35 6.52
N PHE A 95 -2.45 -6.54 5.51
CA PHE A 95 -1.74 -6.60 4.23
C PHE A 95 -1.21 -5.21 3.86
N SER A 96 0.07 -4.96 4.09
CA SER A 96 0.75 -3.70 3.78
C SER A 96 1.49 -3.74 2.45
N SER A 97 1.79 -2.59 1.88
CA SER A 97 2.62 -2.52 0.66
C SER A 97 4.06 -2.99 0.90
N SER A 98 4.59 -2.85 2.12
CA SER A 98 5.89 -3.44 2.50
C SER A 98 5.85 -4.97 2.49
N TYR A 99 4.77 -5.58 3.00
CA TYR A 99 4.57 -7.03 2.93
C TYR A 99 4.37 -7.51 1.49
N SER A 100 3.54 -6.80 0.71
CA SER A 100 3.38 -7.08 -0.72
C SER A 100 4.73 -7.12 -1.44
N ALA A 101 5.60 -6.14 -1.17
CA ALA A 101 6.92 -6.08 -1.76
C ALA A 101 7.82 -7.25 -1.32
N SER A 102 7.81 -7.60 -0.04
CA SER A 102 8.65 -8.68 0.49
C SER A 102 8.28 -10.05 -0.10
N ILE A 103 6.97 -10.37 -0.19
CA ILE A 103 6.52 -11.63 -0.83
C ILE A 103 6.71 -11.64 -2.35
N TYR A 104 6.57 -10.49 -3.01
CA TYR A 104 6.86 -10.39 -4.44
C TYR A 104 8.33 -10.71 -4.73
N ILE A 105 9.25 -10.13 -3.96
CA ILE A 105 10.69 -10.36 -4.10
C ILE A 105 11.07 -11.79 -3.75
N SER A 106 10.53 -12.34 -2.66
CA SER A 106 10.93 -13.66 -2.15
C SER A 106 10.33 -14.84 -2.91
N ARG A 107 9.13 -14.66 -3.51
CA ARG A 107 8.32 -15.79 -4.02
C ARG A 107 7.96 -15.69 -5.50
N ILE A 108 7.93 -14.48 -6.07
CA ILE A 108 7.44 -14.24 -7.43
C ILE A 108 8.57 -13.83 -8.37
N LEU A 109 9.47 -12.96 -7.89
CA LEU A 109 10.56 -12.44 -8.69
C LEU A 109 11.65 -13.50 -8.87
N ASP A 110 11.91 -13.88 -10.12
CA ASP A 110 13.00 -14.81 -10.45
C ASP A 110 14.32 -14.04 -10.61
N LEU A 111 15.11 -14.05 -9.54
CA LEU A 111 16.41 -13.38 -9.50
C LEU A 111 17.56 -14.40 -9.64
N PRO A 112 18.66 -14.03 -10.33
CA PRO A 112 19.89 -14.81 -10.32
C PRO A 112 20.34 -15.12 -8.89
N LYS A 113 20.96 -16.29 -8.67
CA LYS A 113 21.35 -16.76 -7.34
C LYS A 113 22.31 -15.82 -6.61
N ASP A 114 23.13 -15.10 -7.37
CA ASP A 114 24.12 -14.11 -6.91
C ASP A 114 23.54 -12.67 -6.84
N LYS A 115 22.25 -12.45 -7.11
CA LYS A 115 21.58 -11.14 -7.18
C LYS A 115 20.35 -11.04 -6.28
N LYS A 116 20.40 -11.63 -5.09
CA LYS A 116 19.23 -11.73 -4.21
C LYS A 116 19.12 -10.65 -3.15
N LYS A 117 20.07 -9.72 -3.08
CA LYS A 117 20.06 -8.66 -2.09
C LYS A 117 19.26 -7.47 -2.58
N VAL A 118 18.54 -6.81 -1.66
CA VAL A 118 17.72 -5.63 -1.93
C VAL A 118 18.44 -4.37 -1.42
N PHE A 119 18.55 -3.35 -2.26
CA PHE A 119 18.87 -2.00 -1.81
C PHE A 119 17.57 -1.27 -1.47
N VAL A 120 17.42 -0.87 -0.22
CA VAL A 120 16.19 -0.24 0.30
C VAL A 120 16.34 1.27 0.38
N ILE A 121 15.40 2.00 -0.22
CA ILE A 121 15.08 3.39 0.12
C ILE A 121 13.75 3.33 0.87
N GLY A 122 13.77 3.55 2.20
CA GLY A 122 12.57 3.42 3.01
C GLY A 122 12.83 3.27 4.50
N GLU A 123 11.76 3.05 5.26
CA GLU A 123 11.74 2.97 6.71
C GLU A 123 11.71 1.50 7.22
N THR A 124 11.77 1.34 8.54
CA THR A 124 11.88 0.06 9.25
C THR A 124 10.81 -0.96 8.89
N GLY A 125 9.61 -0.52 8.48
CA GLY A 125 8.53 -1.45 8.09
C GLY A 125 8.91 -2.33 6.91
N ILE A 126 9.62 -1.77 5.92
CA ILE A 126 10.13 -2.55 4.77
C ILE A 126 11.17 -3.56 5.25
N GLU A 127 12.11 -3.13 6.09
CA GLU A 127 13.19 -4.00 6.60
C GLU A 127 12.66 -5.17 7.41
N GLN A 128 11.64 -4.93 8.26
CA GLN A 128 11.03 -5.97 9.09
C GLN A 128 10.33 -7.02 8.23
N GLU A 129 9.62 -6.61 7.18
CA GLU A 129 8.95 -7.55 6.27
C GLU A 129 9.96 -8.32 5.40
N LEU A 130 11.04 -7.70 4.93
CA LEU A 130 12.12 -8.39 4.22
C LEU A 130 12.82 -9.43 5.12
N ARG A 131 13.10 -9.08 6.39
CA ARG A 131 13.65 -10.03 7.38
C ARG A 131 12.71 -11.21 7.62
N ALA A 132 11.40 -10.96 7.74
CA ALA A 132 10.40 -12.01 7.94
C ALA A 132 10.35 -13.01 6.77
N GLU A 133 10.63 -12.56 5.55
CA GLU A 133 10.70 -13.39 4.35
C GLU A 133 12.13 -13.90 4.06
N ASN A 134 13.09 -13.70 4.97
CA ASN A 134 14.50 -14.08 4.81
C ASN A 134 15.18 -13.47 3.57
N VAL A 135 14.79 -12.27 3.16
CA VAL A 135 15.38 -11.53 2.04
C VAL A 135 16.50 -10.64 2.57
N PRO A 136 17.75 -10.82 2.13
CA PRO A 136 18.87 -9.97 2.53
C PRO A 136 18.73 -8.57 1.92
N PHE A 137 19.09 -7.55 2.68
CA PHE A 137 19.02 -6.16 2.23
C PHE A 137 20.12 -5.29 2.82
N ILE A 138 20.35 -4.14 2.19
CA ILE A 138 21.19 -3.03 2.64
C ILE A 138 20.45 -1.71 2.40
N GLY A 139 20.96 -0.61 2.93
CA GLY A 139 20.30 0.69 2.83
C GLY A 139 19.30 0.94 3.95
N GLY A 140 18.12 1.42 3.62
CA GLY A 140 17.02 1.64 4.58
C GLY A 140 17.40 2.59 5.71
N THR A 141 17.27 2.09 6.95
CA THR A 141 17.52 2.87 8.17
C THR A 141 18.95 2.80 8.67
N ASP A 142 19.84 2.06 8.00
CA ASP A 142 21.25 1.97 8.37
C ASP A 142 21.91 3.36 8.32
N PRO A 143 22.55 3.83 9.42
CA PRO A 143 23.26 5.11 9.48
C PRO A 143 24.32 5.30 8.39
N ALA A 144 24.93 4.23 7.89
CA ALA A 144 25.91 4.29 6.80
C ALA A 144 25.34 4.91 5.51
N TYR A 145 24.00 4.83 5.32
CA TYR A 145 23.28 5.40 4.16
C TYR A 145 22.47 6.66 4.51
N ARG A 146 22.39 7.03 5.82
CA ARG A 146 21.69 8.24 6.29
C ARG A 146 22.67 9.38 6.55
N ARG A 147 23.53 9.64 5.59
CA ARG A 147 24.56 10.67 5.63
C ARG A 147 24.67 11.42 4.31
N ASP A 148 25.34 12.55 4.32
CA ASP A 148 25.70 13.29 3.13
C ASP A 148 26.73 12.50 2.31
N ILE A 149 26.64 12.60 0.97
CA ILE A 149 27.64 12.05 0.07
C ILE A 149 28.97 12.79 0.23
N GLN A 150 30.08 12.05 0.22
CA GLN A 150 31.43 12.58 0.37
C GLN A 150 32.19 12.55 -0.97
N PRO A 151 33.21 13.39 -1.19
CA PRO A 151 34.01 13.38 -2.43
C PRO A 151 34.56 11.99 -2.77
N GLN A 152 34.94 11.20 -1.77
CA GLN A 152 35.44 9.83 -1.98
C GLN A 152 34.38 8.89 -2.50
N ASP A 153 33.08 9.08 -2.10
CA ASP A 153 31.99 8.22 -2.56
C ASP A 153 31.78 8.31 -4.08
N TYR A 154 31.89 9.53 -4.65
CA TYR A 154 31.79 9.71 -6.11
C TYR A 154 32.82 8.87 -6.85
N LYS A 155 34.06 8.85 -6.36
CA LYS A 155 35.13 8.08 -6.96
C LYS A 155 34.85 6.58 -6.90
N LEU A 156 34.52 6.06 -5.71
CA LEU A 156 34.21 4.65 -5.49
C LEU A 156 33.01 4.18 -6.30
N ILE A 157 31.96 5.00 -6.38
CA ILE A 157 30.77 4.70 -7.19
C ILE A 157 31.13 4.67 -8.67
N ALA A 158 31.92 5.63 -9.17
CA ALA A 158 32.33 5.70 -10.57
C ALA A 158 33.22 4.50 -10.97
N GLU A 159 34.12 4.08 -10.09
CA GLU A 159 35.00 2.91 -10.25
C GLU A 159 34.20 1.59 -10.09
N GLY A 160 33.01 1.63 -9.53
CA GLY A 160 32.19 0.46 -9.25
C GLY A 160 32.73 -0.39 -8.10
N ASP A 161 33.35 0.26 -7.14
CA ASP A 161 33.93 -0.40 -5.98
C ASP A 161 32.88 -1.13 -5.15
N SER A 162 33.17 -2.36 -4.76
CA SER A 162 32.23 -3.23 -4.05
C SER A 162 31.89 -2.75 -2.64
N SER A 163 32.69 -1.86 -2.05
CA SER A 163 32.36 -1.23 -0.76
C SER A 163 31.19 -0.25 -0.85
N MET A 164 30.92 0.28 -2.05
CA MET A 164 29.81 1.19 -2.31
C MET A 164 28.71 0.55 -3.14
N LEU A 165 29.06 -0.32 -4.08
CA LEU A 165 28.13 -0.98 -5.00
C LEU A 165 28.24 -2.49 -4.87
N ASP A 166 27.58 -3.02 -3.85
CA ASP A 166 27.51 -4.47 -3.57
C ASP A 166 26.99 -5.22 -4.79
N SER A 167 27.81 -6.16 -5.29
CA SER A 167 27.52 -6.92 -6.50
C SER A 167 26.31 -7.87 -6.37
N GLU A 168 25.92 -8.22 -5.14
CA GLU A 168 24.76 -9.10 -4.88
C GLU A 168 23.41 -8.37 -4.95
N VAL A 169 23.39 -7.03 -5.07
CA VAL A 169 22.16 -6.27 -5.20
C VAL A 169 21.52 -6.51 -6.56
N GLY A 170 20.35 -7.13 -6.54
CA GLY A 170 19.53 -7.41 -7.72
C GLY A 170 18.20 -6.65 -7.75
N VAL A 171 17.86 -5.96 -6.66
CA VAL A 171 16.62 -5.19 -6.53
C VAL A 171 16.90 -3.85 -5.86
N VAL A 172 16.27 -2.78 -6.37
CA VAL A 172 16.11 -1.50 -5.68
C VAL A 172 14.63 -1.38 -5.33
N LEU A 173 14.33 -1.33 -4.02
CA LEU A 173 12.97 -1.17 -3.50
C LEU A 173 12.83 0.20 -2.86
N VAL A 174 11.91 1.01 -3.42
CA VAL A 174 11.63 2.37 -2.95
C VAL A 174 10.29 2.42 -2.26
N GLY A 175 10.26 2.92 -1.03
CA GLY A 175 9.07 3.30 -0.27
C GLY A 175 9.23 4.67 0.34
N LEU A 176 8.33 5.04 1.25
CA LEU A 176 8.46 6.31 1.97
C LEU A 176 9.71 6.29 2.86
N ASP A 177 10.57 7.27 2.68
CA ASP A 177 11.84 7.45 3.40
C ASP A 177 11.96 8.88 3.90
N PHE A 178 11.88 9.07 5.22
CA PHE A 178 12.00 10.39 5.85
C PHE A 178 13.45 10.93 5.86
N HIS A 179 14.41 10.09 5.44
CA HIS A 179 15.83 10.41 5.38
C HIS A 179 16.41 10.21 3.97
N LEU A 180 15.57 10.39 2.95
CA LEU A 180 16.03 10.36 1.56
C LEU A 180 17.14 11.40 1.37
N ASN A 181 18.24 10.99 0.74
CA ASN A 181 19.40 11.84 0.50
C ASN A 181 20.06 11.52 -0.84
N TYR A 182 21.02 12.37 -1.24
CA TYR A 182 21.69 12.23 -2.52
C TYR A 182 22.49 10.92 -2.64
N LEU A 183 23.09 10.44 -1.55
CA LEU A 183 23.85 9.18 -1.55
C LEU A 183 22.94 7.99 -1.90
N LYS A 184 21.77 7.88 -1.26
CA LYS A 184 20.79 6.84 -1.56
C LYS A 184 20.32 6.89 -3.02
N LEU A 185 20.06 8.08 -3.55
CA LEU A 185 19.66 8.25 -4.95
C LEU A 185 20.78 7.85 -5.92
N ALA A 186 22.03 8.24 -5.65
CA ALA A 186 23.18 7.87 -6.48
C ALA A 186 23.38 6.35 -6.50
N LEU A 187 23.37 5.70 -5.35
CA LEU A 187 23.51 4.25 -5.26
C LEU A 187 22.38 3.51 -5.98
N ALA A 188 21.11 3.90 -5.73
CA ALA A 188 19.93 3.31 -6.37
C ALA A 188 20.02 3.43 -7.91
N PHE A 189 20.37 4.62 -8.41
CA PHE A 189 20.54 4.86 -9.84
C PHE A 189 21.60 3.90 -10.44
N HIS A 190 22.76 3.77 -9.80
CA HIS A 190 23.82 2.90 -10.29
C HIS A 190 23.47 1.41 -10.20
N TYR A 191 22.76 0.96 -9.16
CA TYR A 191 22.24 -0.41 -9.08
C TYR A 191 21.28 -0.72 -10.23
N ILE A 192 20.30 0.18 -10.49
CA ILE A 192 19.32 -0.02 -11.56
C ILE A 192 20.03 0.00 -12.95
N LYS A 193 20.99 0.90 -13.16
CA LYS A 193 21.80 0.94 -14.40
C LYS A 193 22.63 -0.33 -14.61
N ARG A 194 22.92 -1.08 -13.54
CA ARG A 194 23.61 -2.38 -13.57
C ARG A 194 22.66 -3.57 -13.65
N GLY A 195 21.37 -3.32 -13.87
CA GLY A 195 20.37 -4.35 -14.09
C GLY A 195 19.56 -4.76 -12.86
N ALA A 196 19.69 -4.06 -11.71
CA ALA A 196 18.80 -4.31 -10.60
C ALA A 196 17.35 -3.93 -10.96
N VAL A 197 16.38 -4.75 -10.53
CA VAL A 197 14.96 -4.53 -10.77
C VAL A 197 14.49 -3.34 -9.95
N PHE A 198 13.78 -2.40 -10.60
CA PHE A 198 13.26 -1.22 -9.95
C PHE A 198 11.82 -1.44 -9.48
N LEU A 199 11.62 -1.49 -8.16
CA LEU A 199 10.34 -1.70 -7.49
C LEU A 199 9.99 -0.51 -6.60
N ALA A 200 8.69 -0.26 -6.43
CA ALA A 200 8.15 0.69 -5.46
C ALA A 200 7.07 0.02 -4.60
N THR A 201 7.06 0.32 -3.30
CA THR A 201 5.99 -0.16 -2.41
C THR A 201 4.63 0.41 -2.82
N ASN A 202 4.60 1.67 -3.25
CA ASN A 202 3.48 2.34 -3.90
C ASN A 202 3.97 3.59 -4.63
N ILE A 203 3.09 4.20 -5.43
CA ILE A 203 3.38 5.39 -6.24
C ILE A 203 2.53 6.60 -5.84
N ASP A 204 1.99 6.61 -4.62
CA ASP A 204 1.21 7.76 -4.12
C ASP A 204 2.12 9.00 -4.03
N SER A 205 1.78 10.04 -4.77
CA SER A 205 2.58 11.28 -4.84
C SER A 205 2.58 12.03 -3.51
N THR A 206 1.47 11.95 -2.78
CA THR A 206 1.26 12.62 -1.50
C THR A 206 0.66 11.66 -0.48
N LEU A 207 0.81 12.01 0.81
CA LEU A 207 0.11 11.38 1.91
C LEU A 207 -0.57 12.44 2.78
N PRO A 208 -1.79 12.22 3.25
CA PRO A 208 -2.44 13.13 4.20
C PRO A 208 -1.84 12.95 5.61
N ASN A 209 -1.49 14.05 6.24
CA ASN A 209 -1.07 14.07 7.64
C ASN A 209 -1.39 15.44 8.27
N SER A 210 -1.86 15.44 9.52
CA SER A 210 -2.11 16.66 10.29
C SER A 210 -2.96 17.73 9.55
N GLY A 211 -3.94 17.27 8.76
CA GLY A 211 -4.86 18.15 8.02
C GLY A 211 -4.29 18.77 6.73
N THR A 212 -3.10 18.34 6.28
CA THR A 212 -2.48 18.78 5.03
C THR A 212 -1.83 17.61 4.28
N LEU A 213 -1.22 17.89 3.12
CA LEU A 213 -0.55 16.89 2.29
C LEU A 213 0.98 16.99 2.43
N PHE A 214 1.63 15.84 2.55
CA PHE A 214 3.07 15.68 2.55
C PHE A 214 3.52 14.80 1.38
N PRO A 215 4.80 14.81 0.98
CA PRO A 215 5.33 13.91 -0.05
C PRO A 215 5.08 12.45 0.31
N GLY A 216 4.47 11.70 -0.60
CA GLY A 216 4.24 10.26 -0.47
C GLY A 216 5.40 9.41 -0.98
N ALA A 217 5.24 8.09 -0.97
CA ALA A 217 6.28 7.16 -1.43
C ALA A 217 6.62 7.33 -2.92
N GLY A 218 5.63 7.72 -3.76
CA GLY A 218 5.85 8.04 -5.16
C GLY A 218 6.80 9.23 -5.37
N SER A 219 6.77 10.21 -4.45
CA SER A 219 7.70 11.35 -4.47
C SER A 219 9.14 10.93 -4.17
N MET A 220 9.36 9.79 -3.49
CA MET A 220 10.70 9.24 -3.24
C MET A 220 11.28 8.58 -4.49
N SER A 221 10.46 7.94 -5.32
CA SER A 221 10.88 7.32 -6.58
C SER A 221 10.98 8.32 -7.75
N ALA A 222 10.33 9.48 -7.67
CA ALA A 222 10.29 10.48 -8.74
C ALA A 222 11.68 10.91 -9.29
N PRO A 223 12.71 11.18 -8.46
CA PRO A 223 14.04 11.49 -8.97
C PRO A 223 14.65 10.36 -9.81
N LEU A 224 14.46 9.10 -9.38
CA LEU A 224 14.94 7.93 -10.13
C LEU A 224 14.21 7.77 -11.46
N ILE A 225 12.89 7.95 -11.47
CA ILE A 225 12.08 7.93 -12.69
C ILE A 225 12.57 8.98 -13.68
N MET A 226 12.84 10.21 -13.21
CA MET A 226 13.37 11.29 -14.04
C MET A 226 14.74 10.92 -14.64
N MET A 227 15.65 10.35 -13.85
CA MET A 227 17.01 9.99 -14.30
C MET A 227 17.02 8.80 -15.25
N LEU A 228 16.12 7.83 -15.05
CA LEU A 228 16.09 6.56 -15.78
C LEU A 228 15.18 6.57 -16.99
N GLY A 229 14.17 7.46 -17.02
CA GLY A 229 13.12 7.47 -18.02
C GLY A 229 12.19 6.25 -17.97
N SER A 230 12.12 5.57 -16.83
CA SER A 230 11.28 4.38 -16.63
C SER A 230 10.65 4.35 -15.24
N GLU A 231 9.44 3.83 -15.17
CA GLU A 231 8.66 3.68 -13.93
C GLU A 231 9.04 2.39 -13.19
N PRO A 232 8.96 2.38 -11.84
CA PRO A 232 9.08 1.16 -11.06
C PRO A 232 7.86 0.27 -11.22
N THR A 233 8.01 -1.03 -10.99
CA THR A 233 6.84 -1.88 -10.73
C THR A 233 6.27 -1.54 -9.36
N SER A 234 5.03 -1.04 -9.34
CA SER A 234 4.32 -0.71 -8.09
C SER A 234 3.71 -1.96 -7.47
N LEU A 235 3.92 -2.13 -6.15
CA LEU A 235 3.46 -3.28 -5.36
C LEU A 235 2.41 -2.89 -4.31
N GLY A 236 1.92 -1.65 -4.35
CA GLY A 236 0.82 -1.13 -3.52
C GLY A 236 -0.49 -1.01 -4.28
N LYS A 237 -1.59 -0.67 -3.57
CA LYS A 237 -2.87 -0.33 -4.21
C LYS A 237 -2.68 0.81 -5.22
N PRO A 238 -3.34 0.81 -6.37
CA PRO A 238 -4.29 -0.18 -6.90
C PRO A 238 -3.64 -1.22 -7.83
N SER A 239 -2.36 -1.58 -7.63
CA SER A 239 -1.64 -2.49 -8.52
C SER A 239 -2.27 -3.88 -8.56
N GLN A 240 -2.25 -4.51 -9.75
CA GLN A 240 -2.73 -5.88 -9.92
C GLN A 240 -1.90 -6.86 -9.09
N ALA A 241 -0.58 -6.65 -8.99
CA ALA A 241 0.32 -7.50 -8.22
C ALA A 241 -0.08 -7.57 -6.72
N MET A 242 -0.46 -6.44 -6.11
CA MET A 242 -0.95 -6.44 -4.74
C MET A 242 -2.28 -7.18 -4.60
N MET A 243 -3.22 -6.97 -5.54
CA MET A 243 -4.52 -7.64 -5.50
C MET A 243 -4.39 -9.15 -5.66
N ASP A 244 -3.55 -9.62 -6.57
CA ASP A 244 -3.28 -11.04 -6.78
C ASP A 244 -2.61 -11.68 -5.54
N ALA A 245 -1.71 -10.95 -4.89
CA ALA A 245 -1.07 -11.41 -3.67
C ALA A 245 -2.05 -11.51 -2.48
N ILE A 246 -2.99 -10.55 -2.34
CA ILE A 246 -4.05 -10.58 -1.33
C ILE A 246 -4.97 -11.78 -1.60
N GLU A 247 -5.45 -11.95 -2.83
CA GLU A 247 -6.31 -13.08 -3.23
C GLU A 247 -5.64 -14.42 -2.98
N GLY A 248 -4.37 -14.57 -3.36
CA GLY A 248 -3.58 -15.77 -3.13
C GLY A 248 -3.39 -16.12 -1.65
N LYS A 249 -3.22 -15.09 -0.78
CA LYS A 249 -3.08 -15.28 0.66
C LYS A 249 -4.41 -15.67 1.32
N PHE A 250 -5.47 -14.95 1.03
CA PHE A 250 -6.75 -15.08 1.74
C PHE A 250 -7.74 -16.06 1.06
N ARG A 251 -7.44 -16.50 -0.18
CA ARG A 251 -8.17 -17.54 -0.93
C ARG A 251 -9.68 -17.28 -1.03
N PHE A 252 -10.07 -16.09 -1.49
CA PHE A 252 -11.46 -15.71 -1.70
C PHE A 252 -11.81 -15.61 -3.19
N ASP A 253 -13.09 -15.66 -3.50
CA ASP A 253 -13.60 -15.30 -4.82
C ASP A 253 -13.61 -13.77 -4.96
N ARG A 254 -12.89 -13.24 -5.93
CA ARG A 254 -12.78 -11.79 -6.20
C ARG A 254 -14.14 -11.13 -6.43
N SER A 255 -15.10 -11.85 -7.05
CA SER A 255 -16.45 -11.36 -7.28
C SER A 255 -17.25 -11.17 -5.97
N ARG A 256 -16.86 -11.87 -4.89
CA ARG A 256 -17.46 -11.80 -3.57
C ARG A 256 -16.62 -11.02 -2.55
N ALA A 257 -15.66 -10.23 -3.04
CA ALA A 257 -14.83 -9.35 -2.22
C ALA A 257 -15.19 -7.88 -2.46
N CYS A 258 -15.26 -7.09 -1.40
CA CYS A 258 -15.52 -5.66 -1.42
C CYS A 258 -14.33 -4.89 -0.89
N MET A 259 -13.81 -3.92 -1.65
CA MET A 259 -12.84 -2.95 -1.17
C MET A 259 -13.57 -1.74 -0.59
N VAL A 260 -13.34 -1.46 0.67
CA VAL A 260 -13.81 -0.25 1.35
C VAL A 260 -12.69 0.80 1.33
N GLY A 261 -12.87 1.85 0.54
CA GLY A 261 -11.85 2.85 0.25
C GLY A 261 -11.36 2.80 -1.20
N THR A 262 -10.07 3.10 -1.43
CA THR A 262 -9.47 3.13 -2.77
C THR A 262 -8.99 1.74 -3.21
N GLY A 263 -9.41 1.29 -4.40
CA GLY A 263 -9.01 0.01 -4.98
C GLY A 263 -9.99 -0.50 -6.04
N LYS A 264 -9.66 -1.64 -6.68
CA LYS A 264 -10.48 -2.31 -7.70
C LYS A 264 -10.66 -3.77 -7.32
N LEU A 265 -11.89 -4.15 -6.98
CA LEU A 265 -12.31 -5.54 -6.72
C LEU A 265 -13.70 -5.79 -7.32
N GLY A 266 -14.30 -6.95 -7.04
CA GLY A 266 -15.67 -7.29 -7.43
C GLY A 266 -16.70 -6.28 -6.93
N GLY A 267 -16.53 -5.79 -5.68
CA GLY A 267 -17.25 -4.66 -5.12
C GLY A 267 -16.33 -3.56 -4.63
N THR A 268 -16.81 -2.32 -4.64
CA THR A 268 -16.13 -1.16 -4.04
C THR A 268 -17.12 -0.30 -3.29
N LEU A 269 -16.76 0.10 -2.08
CA LEU A 269 -17.55 0.95 -1.20
C LEU A 269 -16.76 2.19 -0.85
N GLY A 270 -17.20 3.35 -1.30
CA GLY A 270 -16.62 4.64 -0.92
C GLY A 270 -17.18 5.12 0.42
N VAL A 271 -16.36 5.86 1.19
CA VAL A 271 -16.80 6.59 2.38
C VAL A 271 -16.35 8.05 2.27
N LEU A 272 -17.24 8.98 2.64
CA LEU A 272 -16.97 10.43 2.53
C LEU A 272 -16.11 10.96 3.70
N THR A 273 -15.63 10.09 4.58
CA THR A 273 -14.68 10.43 5.66
C THR A 273 -13.23 10.55 5.19
N GLY A 274 -12.93 10.07 3.98
CA GLY A 274 -11.61 10.14 3.36
C GLY A 274 -11.37 11.43 2.58
N VAL A 275 -10.43 11.38 1.64
CA VAL A 275 -10.05 12.54 0.80
C VAL A 275 -11.01 12.77 -0.38
N SER A 276 -11.81 11.78 -0.76
CA SER A 276 -12.73 11.86 -1.89
C SER A 276 -14.03 12.54 -1.50
N SER A 277 -14.46 13.48 -2.33
CA SER A 277 -15.78 14.14 -2.21
C SER A 277 -16.89 13.31 -2.87
N LYS A 278 -18.13 13.68 -2.62
CA LYS A 278 -19.29 13.11 -3.33
C LYS A 278 -19.20 13.30 -4.85
N ASP A 279 -18.70 14.44 -5.30
CA ASP A 279 -18.55 14.72 -6.73
C ASP A 279 -17.48 13.83 -7.37
N ASP A 280 -16.41 13.48 -6.64
CA ASP A 280 -15.42 12.52 -7.10
C ASP A 280 -16.02 11.14 -7.30
N PHE A 281 -16.94 10.70 -6.40
CA PHE A 281 -17.62 9.42 -6.54
C PHE A 281 -18.62 9.39 -7.68
N VAL A 282 -19.38 10.47 -7.88
CA VAL A 282 -20.44 10.51 -8.88
C VAL A 282 -19.94 10.84 -10.28
N SER A 283 -18.98 11.76 -10.39
CA SER A 283 -18.49 12.34 -11.66
C SER A 283 -17.04 12.04 -11.98
N GLY A 284 -16.27 11.52 -11.00
CA GLY A 284 -14.85 11.23 -11.14
C GLY A 284 -14.53 10.06 -12.06
N ALA A 285 -13.25 9.90 -12.39
CA ALA A 285 -12.74 8.82 -13.26
C ALA A 285 -12.81 7.44 -12.60
N VAL A 286 -12.78 7.36 -11.26
CA VAL A 286 -12.89 6.12 -10.49
C VAL A 286 -14.13 6.22 -9.60
N ARG A 287 -15.17 5.49 -9.98
CA ARG A 287 -16.45 5.47 -9.28
C ARG A 287 -16.58 4.18 -8.47
N PRO A 288 -16.93 4.24 -7.17
CA PRO A 288 -17.26 3.04 -6.41
C PRO A 288 -18.61 2.46 -6.88
N HIS A 289 -18.89 1.20 -6.56
CA HIS A 289 -20.22 0.62 -6.80
C HIS A 289 -21.27 1.22 -5.88
N ALA A 290 -20.90 1.54 -4.64
CA ALA A 290 -21.74 2.22 -3.68
C ALA A 290 -20.90 3.16 -2.80
N TYR A 291 -21.57 4.10 -2.12
CA TYR A 291 -20.90 4.97 -1.15
C TYR A 291 -21.80 5.31 0.04
N LEU A 292 -21.14 5.69 1.15
CA LEU A 292 -21.70 6.06 2.43
C LEU A 292 -21.14 7.41 2.88
N ASP A 293 -21.83 8.10 3.76
CA ASP A 293 -21.29 9.27 4.44
C ASP A 293 -20.15 8.85 5.38
N LYS A 294 -20.32 7.75 6.12
CA LYS A 294 -19.34 7.19 7.06
C LYS A 294 -19.50 5.68 7.17
N LEU A 295 -18.42 5.02 7.58
CA LEU A 295 -18.41 3.56 7.70
C LEU A 295 -19.47 3.01 8.65
N SER A 296 -19.74 3.72 9.75
CA SER A 296 -20.75 3.32 10.74
C SER A 296 -22.18 3.27 10.23
N ASP A 297 -22.48 3.83 9.05
CA ASP A 297 -23.81 3.71 8.45
C ASP A 297 -24.16 2.25 8.11
N LEU A 298 -23.15 1.36 7.98
CA LEU A 298 -23.35 -0.08 7.83
C LEU A 298 -24.08 -0.71 9.03
N LEU A 299 -24.03 -0.10 10.22
CA LEU A 299 -24.75 -0.57 11.42
C LEU A 299 -26.27 -0.50 11.25
N GLU A 300 -26.76 0.35 10.36
CA GLU A 300 -28.19 0.50 10.07
C GLU A 300 -28.75 -0.63 9.20
N SER A 301 -27.91 -1.54 8.67
CA SER A 301 -28.34 -2.68 7.84
C SER A 301 -29.31 -3.62 8.54
N GLY A 302 -29.22 -3.71 9.87
CA GLY A 302 -30.03 -4.63 10.68
C GLY A 302 -29.63 -6.10 10.51
N LEU A 303 -28.35 -6.35 10.13
CA LEU A 303 -27.72 -7.67 10.15
C LEU A 303 -27.30 -8.07 11.55
#